data_6389561c8d07070247012c6ee95713b9
#
_entry.id   6389561c8d07070247012c6ee95713b9
#
_cell.length_a   1.000
_cell.length_b   1.000
_cell.length_c   1.000
_cell.angle_alpha   90.00
_cell.angle_beta   90.00
_cell.angle_gamma   90.00
#
_symmetry.space_group_name_H-M   'P 1'
#
loop_
_entity.id
_entity.type
_entity.pdbx_description
1 polymer ?
#
loop_
_entity_poly.entity_id
_entity_poly.type
_entity_poly.pdbx_seq_one_letter_code
_entity_poly.pdbx_strand_id
1 'polypeptide(L)'
;VPALFAEKARVATLDAAKMAGIEVISLINEPTAAACYYASLPNVKKITGNVLVFDLGGGTFDCSMINIQGEKVEVITSRGDKWLGGKDFDKELINVINQKYKKETGQELDIENKYSLYMEMAEQIKRALSIRDKQAEVIEGPAGPKKIEISRKEFELSIQTHIEKLKMLMEEVLDGSGLKPENISHTLLVGGSTRIPIVTKTIEQVMKKPPLKGVNVDEAVAAGAAVYAGLQSKKSLNEAQKQAISNVK
;
A
#
# COMPACT_ATOMS: atom_id res chain seq x y z
N VAL A 1 -0.89 12.33 -5.99
CA VAL A 1 0.06 12.68 -4.91
C VAL A 1 -0.48 12.23 -3.57
N PRO A 2 0.37 11.84 -2.60
CA PRO A 2 -0.04 11.54 -1.23
C PRO A 2 -0.89 12.65 -0.61
N ALA A 3 -1.90 12.28 0.20
CA ALA A 3 -2.78 13.27 0.82
C ALA A 3 -2.03 14.23 1.77
N LEU A 4 -0.95 13.73 2.38
CA LEU A 4 -0.11 14.48 3.31
C LEU A 4 0.97 15.35 2.63
N PHE A 5 1.02 15.42 1.29
CA PHE A 5 1.96 16.33 0.61
C PHE A 5 1.62 17.78 0.92
N ALA A 6 2.60 18.47 1.52
CA ALA A 6 2.56 19.91 1.65
C ALA A 6 2.71 20.61 0.29
N GLU A 7 2.36 21.88 0.20
CA GLU A 7 2.39 22.67 -1.04
C GLU A 7 3.72 22.57 -1.79
N LYS A 8 4.85 22.66 -1.10
CA LYS A 8 6.18 22.52 -1.71
C LYS A 8 6.37 21.21 -2.48
N ALA A 9 5.87 20.09 -1.95
CA ALA A 9 5.98 18.79 -2.61
C ALA A 9 5.03 18.70 -3.82
N ARG A 10 3.85 19.30 -3.73
CA ARG A 10 2.90 19.39 -4.84
C ARG A 10 3.47 20.22 -6.00
N VAL A 11 4.04 21.38 -5.72
CA VAL A 11 4.72 22.22 -6.71
C VAL A 11 5.88 21.46 -7.37
N ALA A 12 6.73 20.80 -6.57
CA ALA A 12 7.84 20.01 -7.11
C ALA A 12 7.37 18.88 -8.05
N THR A 13 6.21 18.27 -7.77
CA THR A 13 5.61 17.26 -8.68
C THR A 13 5.20 17.87 -10.01
N LEU A 14 4.56 19.06 -9.96
CA LEU A 14 4.17 19.80 -11.18
C LEU A 14 5.39 20.23 -11.99
N ASP A 15 6.43 20.73 -11.33
CA ASP A 15 7.69 21.15 -11.99
C ASP A 15 8.39 19.96 -12.65
N ALA A 16 8.44 18.82 -11.98
CA ALA A 16 9.01 17.60 -12.55
C ALA A 16 8.25 17.15 -13.81
N ALA A 17 6.93 17.17 -13.78
CA ALA A 17 6.11 16.85 -14.95
C ALA A 17 6.36 17.83 -16.10
N LYS A 18 6.41 19.15 -15.80
CA LYS A 18 6.72 20.19 -16.79
C LYS A 18 8.11 20.01 -17.41
N MET A 19 9.11 19.69 -16.60
CA MET A 19 10.48 19.39 -17.11
C MET A 19 10.51 18.16 -18.01
N ALA A 20 9.65 17.18 -17.77
CA ALA A 20 9.48 16.01 -18.62
C ALA A 20 8.61 16.26 -19.87
N GLY A 21 8.11 17.49 -20.08
CA GLY A 21 7.22 17.84 -21.20
C GLY A 21 5.80 17.30 -21.06
N ILE A 22 5.37 16.96 -19.84
CA ILE A 22 4.03 16.44 -19.55
C ILE A 22 3.12 17.60 -19.13
N GLU A 23 2.00 17.78 -19.83
CA GLU A 23 0.94 18.70 -19.44
C GLU A 23 0.08 18.09 -18.33
N VAL A 24 0.10 18.71 -17.16
CA VAL A 24 -0.69 18.27 -15.99
C VAL A 24 -2.00 19.05 -15.95
N ILE A 25 -3.12 18.34 -16.04
CA ILE A 25 -4.47 18.92 -15.94
C ILE A 25 -4.76 19.34 -14.49
N SER A 26 -4.49 18.44 -13.54
CA SER A 26 -4.68 18.69 -12.10
C SER A 26 -3.90 17.66 -11.27
N LEU A 27 -3.68 17.98 -10.00
CA LEU A 27 -3.23 17.02 -9.00
C LEU A 27 -4.44 16.43 -8.27
N ILE A 28 -4.40 15.11 -8.07
CA ILE A 28 -5.38 14.39 -7.26
C ILE A 28 -4.68 13.70 -6.09
N ASN A 29 -5.34 13.65 -4.93
CA ASN A 29 -4.83 12.89 -3.80
C ASN A 29 -5.00 11.39 -4.04
N GLU A 30 -4.00 10.57 -3.68
CA GLU A 30 -4.02 9.11 -3.85
C GLU A 30 -5.26 8.44 -3.26
N PRO A 31 -5.73 8.77 -2.04
CA PRO A 31 -6.96 8.18 -1.51
C PRO A 31 -8.21 8.57 -2.33
N THR A 32 -8.23 9.78 -2.89
CA THR A 32 -9.33 10.20 -3.78
C THR A 32 -9.29 9.42 -5.10
N ALA A 33 -8.10 9.23 -5.67
CA ALA A 33 -7.92 8.42 -6.87
C ALA A 33 -8.36 6.97 -6.62
N ALA A 34 -7.89 6.35 -5.54
CA ALA A 34 -8.30 5.00 -5.17
C ALA A 34 -9.83 4.89 -5.04
N ALA A 35 -10.48 5.85 -4.38
CA ALA A 35 -11.94 5.87 -4.27
C ALA A 35 -12.64 5.95 -5.64
N CYS A 36 -12.14 6.77 -6.57
CA CYS A 36 -12.65 6.85 -7.94
C CYS A 36 -12.54 5.51 -8.67
N TYR A 37 -11.42 4.81 -8.51
CA TYR A 37 -11.24 3.47 -9.08
C TYR A 37 -12.25 2.48 -8.53
N TYR A 38 -12.33 2.34 -7.21
CA TYR A 38 -13.28 1.43 -6.57
C TYR A 38 -14.73 1.74 -6.95
N ALA A 39 -15.09 3.03 -7.03
CA ALA A 39 -16.44 3.45 -7.44
C ALA A 39 -16.75 3.15 -8.92
N SER A 40 -15.73 2.99 -9.76
CA SER A 40 -15.89 2.66 -11.19
C SER A 40 -16.07 1.16 -11.47
N LEU A 41 -15.84 0.30 -10.48
CA LEU A 41 -15.89 -1.15 -10.67
C LEU A 41 -17.34 -1.65 -10.77
N PRO A 42 -17.67 -2.45 -11.81
CA PRO A 42 -19.04 -2.88 -12.07
C PRO A 42 -19.62 -3.80 -10.99
N ASN A 43 -18.77 -4.55 -10.29
CA ASN A 43 -19.17 -5.51 -9.27
C ASN A 43 -19.16 -4.93 -7.85
N VAL A 44 -18.80 -3.67 -7.68
CA VAL A 44 -18.81 -2.97 -6.39
C VAL A 44 -20.09 -2.16 -6.30
N LYS A 45 -20.90 -2.43 -5.27
CA LYS A 45 -22.07 -1.58 -4.98
C LYS A 45 -21.57 -0.14 -4.82
N LYS A 46 -22.37 0.82 -5.30
CA LYS A 46 -22.04 2.26 -5.22
C LYS A 46 -21.49 2.61 -3.85
N ILE A 47 -20.20 2.95 -3.80
CA ILE A 47 -19.53 3.35 -2.55
C ILE A 47 -19.99 4.77 -2.23
N THR A 48 -20.55 4.94 -1.04
CA THR A 48 -21.02 6.23 -0.53
C THR A 48 -20.78 6.33 0.98
N GLY A 49 -20.74 7.53 1.49
CA GLY A 49 -20.54 7.79 2.92
C GLY A 49 -19.07 7.80 3.31
N ASN A 50 -18.79 7.49 4.55
CA ASN A 50 -17.44 7.52 5.09
C ASN A 50 -16.68 6.24 4.74
N VAL A 51 -15.49 6.40 4.21
CA VAL A 51 -14.63 5.32 3.71
C VAL A 51 -13.22 5.52 4.25
N LEU A 52 -12.62 4.45 4.76
CA LEU A 52 -11.21 4.43 5.11
C LEU A 52 -10.41 3.95 3.90
N VAL A 53 -9.40 4.70 3.50
CA VAL A 53 -8.39 4.28 2.51
C VAL A 53 -7.11 3.98 3.27
N PHE A 54 -6.65 2.73 3.18
CA PHE A 54 -5.43 2.22 3.80
C PHE A 54 -4.42 1.92 2.69
N ASP A 55 -3.45 2.79 2.53
CA ASP A 55 -2.43 2.72 1.49
C ASP A 55 -1.08 2.36 2.10
N LEU A 56 -0.64 1.10 1.90
CA LEU A 56 0.64 0.59 2.36
C LEU A 56 1.46 0.12 1.16
N GLY A 57 2.32 1.03 0.71
CA GLY A 57 3.23 0.80 -0.40
C GLY A 57 4.53 0.11 -0.01
N GLY A 58 5.53 0.24 -0.89
CA GLY A 58 6.88 -0.28 -0.64
C GLY A 58 7.71 0.56 0.32
N GLY A 59 7.43 1.86 0.46
CA GLY A 59 8.24 2.78 1.27
C GLY A 59 7.47 3.75 2.14
N THR A 60 6.16 3.87 1.93
CA THR A 60 5.30 4.82 2.65
C THR A 60 4.02 4.15 3.10
N PHE A 61 3.44 4.70 4.15
CA PHE A 61 2.12 4.37 4.62
C PHE A 61 1.27 5.63 4.74
N ASP A 62 0.09 5.61 4.13
CA ASP A 62 -0.93 6.65 4.27
C ASP A 62 -2.28 6.02 4.65
N CYS A 63 -2.92 6.57 5.66
CA CYS A 63 -4.26 6.20 6.07
C CYS A 63 -5.15 7.43 6.03
N SER A 64 -6.24 7.38 5.27
CA SER A 64 -7.09 8.53 5.04
C SER A 64 -8.56 8.19 5.25
N MET A 65 -9.26 9.03 6.00
CA MET A 65 -10.72 9.02 6.08
C MET A 65 -11.27 9.97 5.02
N ILE A 66 -12.10 9.45 4.14
CA ILE A 66 -12.77 10.23 3.09
C ILE A 66 -14.28 10.11 3.22
N ASN A 67 -15.00 11.12 2.72
CA ASN A 67 -16.44 11.08 2.54
C ASN A 67 -16.79 11.14 1.06
N ILE A 68 -17.66 10.24 0.61
CA ILE A 68 -18.09 10.12 -0.78
C ILE A 68 -19.59 10.44 -0.86
N GLN A 69 -19.92 11.51 -1.59
CA GLN A 69 -21.30 11.94 -1.85
C GLN A 69 -21.50 12.16 -3.36
N GLY A 70 -22.03 11.13 -4.04
CA GLY A 70 -22.14 11.15 -5.50
C GLY A 70 -20.75 11.20 -6.16
N GLU A 71 -20.46 12.26 -6.89
CA GLU A 71 -19.16 12.49 -7.55
C GLU A 71 -18.17 13.28 -6.65
N LYS A 72 -18.63 13.80 -5.53
CA LYS A 72 -17.79 14.54 -4.60
C LYS A 72 -17.08 13.59 -3.66
N VAL A 73 -15.75 13.68 -3.63
CA VAL A 73 -14.89 12.97 -2.67
C VAL A 73 -14.11 14.01 -1.87
N GLU A 74 -14.26 13.96 -0.56
CA GLU A 74 -13.64 14.89 0.38
C GLU A 74 -12.78 14.12 1.39
N VAL A 75 -11.53 14.55 1.58
CA VAL A 75 -10.64 13.99 2.61
C VAL A 75 -10.96 14.68 3.94
N ILE A 76 -11.44 13.91 4.92
CA ILE A 76 -11.78 14.41 6.26
C ILE A 76 -10.49 14.56 7.08
N THR A 77 -9.67 13.52 7.12
CA THR A 77 -8.38 13.52 7.83
C THR A 77 -7.47 12.46 7.25
N SER A 78 -6.17 12.65 7.43
CA SER A 78 -5.13 11.67 7.03
C SER A 78 -4.04 11.62 8.08
N ARG A 79 -3.45 10.42 8.25
CA ARG A 79 -2.22 10.17 8.99
C ARG A 79 -1.35 9.25 8.16
N GLY A 80 -0.05 9.28 8.41
CA GLY A 80 0.85 8.42 7.66
C GLY A 80 2.29 8.49 8.16
N ASP A 81 3.11 7.67 7.56
CA ASP A 81 4.55 7.65 7.78
C ASP A 81 5.29 7.49 6.45
N LYS A 82 6.16 8.45 6.15
CA LYS A 82 6.98 8.50 4.92
C LYS A 82 8.10 7.46 4.89
N TRP A 83 8.34 6.78 6.01
CA TRP A 83 9.44 5.85 6.21
C TRP A 83 8.95 4.47 6.67
N LEU A 84 7.66 4.16 6.46
CA LEU A 84 7.05 2.89 6.81
C LEU A 84 6.43 2.24 5.59
N GLY A 85 6.98 1.10 5.18
CA GLY A 85 6.46 0.36 4.04
C GLY A 85 7.08 -1.03 3.90
N GLY A 86 6.81 -1.68 2.78
CA GLY A 86 7.26 -3.04 2.51
C GLY A 86 8.77 -3.24 2.61
N LYS A 87 9.57 -2.19 2.30
CA LYS A 87 11.04 -2.23 2.41
C LYS A 87 11.52 -2.34 3.85
N ASP A 88 10.77 -1.80 4.81
CA ASP A 88 11.11 -1.90 6.22
C ASP A 88 10.84 -3.31 6.73
N PHE A 89 9.77 -3.94 6.23
CA PHE A 89 9.50 -5.36 6.48
C PHE A 89 10.57 -6.27 5.87
N ASP A 90 11.12 -5.92 4.70
CA ASP A 90 12.22 -6.64 4.08
C ASP A 90 13.50 -6.57 4.94
N LYS A 91 13.80 -5.40 5.54
CA LYS A 91 14.93 -5.26 6.47
C LYS A 91 14.79 -6.15 7.69
N GLU A 92 13.60 -6.20 8.30
CA GLU A 92 13.37 -7.11 9.43
C GLU A 92 13.50 -8.59 9.02
N LEU A 93 13.06 -8.93 7.82
CA LEU A 93 13.22 -10.28 7.31
C LEU A 93 14.69 -10.64 7.05
N ILE A 94 15.52 -9.71 6.56
CA ILE A 94 16.97 -9.88 6.44
C ILE A 94 17.58 -10.19 7.82
N ASN A 95 17.16 -9.49 8.87
CA ASN A 95 17.63 -9.74 10.24
C ASN A 95 17.31 -11.16 10.69
N VAL A 96 16.09 -11.65 10.42
CA VAL A 96 15.69 -13.04 10.72
C VAL A 96 16.57 -14.05 9.96
N ILE A 97 16.81 -13.79 8.66
CA ILE A 97 17.63 -14.65 7.81
C ILE A 97 19.08 -14.68 8.33
N ASN A 98 19.65 -13.52 8.65
CA ASN A 98 21.01 -13.40 9.18
C ASN A 98 21.18 -14.17 10.51
N GLN A 99 20.22 -14.04 11.42
CA GLN A 99 20.24 -14.78 12.69
C GLN A 99 20.23 -16.29 12.49
N LYS A 100 19.39 -16.78 11.55
CA LYS A 100 19.33 -18.20 11.21
C LYS A 100 20.62 -18.67 10.55
N TYR A 101 21.16 -17.91 9.60
CA TYR A 101 22.42 -18.25 8.94
C TYR A 101 23.56 -18.30 9.96
N LYS A 102 23.67 -17.31 10.86
CA LYS A 102 24.66 -17.27 11.95
C LYS A 102 24.51 -18.48 12.88
N LYS A 103 23.28 -18.85 13.22
CA LYS A 103 23.04 -20.03 14.08
C LYS A 103 23.54 -21.33 13.47
N GLU A 104 23.43 -21.47 12.15
CA GLU A 104 23.85 -22.70 11.44
C GLU A 104 25.36 -22.72 11.11
N THR A 105 25.96 -21.55 10.90
CA THR A 105 27.32 -21.44 10.36
C THR A 105 28.34 -20.83 11.31
N GLY A 106 27.89 -20.14 12.36
CA GLY A 106 28.71 -19.32 13.23
C GLY A 106 29.13 -17.97 12.64
N GLN A 107 28.77 -17.67 11.38
CA GLN A 107 29.14 -16.44 10.67
C GLN A 107 27.90 -15.64 10.27
N GLU A 108 28.03 -14.33 10.25
CA GLU A 108 26.99 -13.41 9.77
C GLU A 108 27.05 -13.22 8.25
N LEU A 109 25.94 -12.82 7.65
CA LEU A 109 25.88 -12.41 6.24
C LEU A 109 26.57 -11.07 6.04
N ASP A 110 27.21 -10.89 4.90
CA ASP A 110 27.82 -9.63 4.49
C ASP A 110 26.74 -8.67 3.91
N ILE A 111 25.88 -8.19 4.83
CA ILE A 111 24.73 -7.37 4.44
C ILE A 111 25.16 -6.03 3.87
N GLU A 112 26.21 -5.39 4.41
CA GLU A 112 26.67 -4.08 3.96
C GLU A 112 27.09 -4.08 2.49
N ASN A 113 27.92 -5.04 2.08
CA ASN A 113 28.44 -5.10 0.72
C ASN A 113 27.45 -5.71 -0.29
N LYS A 114 26.46 -6.47 0.19
CA LYS A 114 25.47 -7.17 -0.65
C LYS A 114 24.03 -6.74 -0.36
N TYR A 115 23.84 -5.51 0.11
CA TYR A 115 22.54 -5.02 0.57
C TYR A 115 21.43 -5.20 -0.46
N SER A 116 21.64 -4.80 -1.71
CA SER A 116 20.62 -4.89 -2.77
C SER A 116 20.21 -6.34 -3.05
N LEU A 117 21.17 -7.28 -3.03
CA LEU A 117 20.91 -8.70 -3.21
C LEU A 117 20.01 -9.27 -2.10
N TYR A 118 20.33 -8.95 -0.85
CA TYR A 118 19.53 -9.44 0.27
C TYR A 118 18.16 -8.77 0.36
N MET A 119 18.04 -7.50 -0.04
CA MET A 119 16.75 -6.82 -0.13
C MET A 119 15.83 -7.46 -1.19
N GLU A 120 16.36 -7.75 -2.39
CA GLU A 120 15.59 -8.43 -3.43
C GLU A 120 15.14 -9.83 -2.98
N MET A 121 16.04 -10.58 -2.39
CA MET A 121 15.74 -11.91 -1.84
C MET A 121 14.67 -11.84 -0.73
N ALA A 122 14.80 -10.88 0.20
CA ALA A 122 13.83 -10.70 1.27
C ALA A 122 12.45 -10.33 0.72
N GLU A 123 12.37 -9.46 -0.28
CA GLU A 123 11.11 -9.15 -0.95
C GLU A 123 10.46 -10.40 -1.57
N GLN A 124 11.23 -11.24 -2.26
CA GLN A 124 10.73 -12.49 -2.83
C GLN A 124 10.18 -13.43 -1.75
N ILE A 125 10.91 -13.60 -0.64
CA ILE A 125 10.48 -14.41 0.50
C ILE A 125 9.21 -13.82 1.15
N LYS A 126 9.16 -12.50 1.38
CA LYS A 126 7.98 -11.79 1.90
C LYS A 126 6.74 -12.04 1.05
N ARG A 127 6.86 -11.91 -0.27
CA ARG A 127 5.78 -12.21 -1.23
C ARG A 127 5.33 -13.66 -1.14
N ALA A 128 6.26 -14.61 -1.07
CA ALA A 128 5.94 -16.03 -0.91
C ALA A 128 5.22 -16.30 0.42
N LEU A 129 5.68 -15.70 1.53
CA LEU A 129 5.07 -15.83 2.85
C LEU A 129 3.68 -15.18 2.95
N SER A 130 3.32 -14.28 2.06
CA SER A 130 1.94 -13.78 1.96
C SER A 130 0.95 -14.83 1.46
N ILE A 131 1.44 -15.86 0.74
CA ILE A 131 0.62 -16.93 0.15
C ILE A 131 0.82 -18.26 0.88
N ARG A 132 2.05 -18.55 1.32
CA ARG A 132 2.46 -19.82 1.95
C ARG A 132 2.82 -19.62 3.41
N ASP A 133 2.68 -20.66 4.21
CA ASP A 133 3.04 -20.60 5.63
C ASP A 133 4.54 -20.71 5.88
N LYS A 134 5.30 -21.20 4.91
CA LYS A 134 6.75 -21.35 4.95
C LYS A 134 7.38 -21.13 3.59
N GLN A 135 8.57 -20.56 3.58
CA GLN A 135 9.44 -20.44 2.41
C GLN A 135 10.86 -20.86 2.79
N ALA A 136 11.47 -21.70 1.96
CA ALA A 136 12.88 -22.06 2.09
C ALA A 136 13.65 -21.48 0.90
N GLU A 137 14.81 -20.91 1.19
CA GLU A 137 15.70 -20.32 0.18
C GLU A 137 17.14 -20.71 0.46
N VAL A 138 17.97 -20.81 -0.58
CA VAL A 138 19.40 -21.03 -0.47
C VAL A 138 20.09 -19.69 -0.35
N ILE A 139 20.65 -19.43 0.82
CA ILE A 139 21.29 -18.16 1.15
C ILE A 139 22.80 -18.28 0.95
N GLU A 140 23.33 -17.49 0.02
CA GLU A 140 24.77 -17.37 -0.23
C GLU A 140 25.38 -16.44 0.82
N GLY A 141 26.32 -16.97 1.61
CA GLY A 141 27.01 -16.20 2.65
C GLY A 141 28.49 -16.59 2.79
N PRO A 142 29.24 -15.96 3.70
CA PRO A 142 30.69 -16.16 3.85
C PRO A 142 31.07 -17.61 4.17
N ALA A 143 30.25 -18.36 4.88
CA ALA A 143 30.45 -19.78 5.17
C ALA A 143 29.92 -20.73 4.09
N GLY A 144 29.60 -20.20 2.90
CA GLY A 144 28.97 -20.92 1.79
C GLY A 144 27.46 -20.95 1.84
N PRO A 145 26.84 -21.62 0.84
CA PRO A 145 25.39 -21.68 0.72
C PRO A 145 24.73 -22.48 1.86
N LYS A 146 23.62 -21.95 2.39
CA LYS A 146 22.78 -22.64 3.37
C LYS A 146 21.31 -22.54 3.00
N LYS A 147 20.60 -23.64 3.13
CA LYS A 147 19.15 -23.67 2.94
C LYS A 147 18.48 -23.20 4.23
N ILE A 148 17.91 -21.99 4.21
CA ILE A 148 17.22 -21.40 5.35
C ILE A 148 15.71 -21.46 5.11
N GLU A 149 14.96 -22.03 6.04
CA GLU A 149 13.50 -22.02 6.05
C GLU A 149 13.01 -20.92 6.99
N ILE A 150 12.08 -20.09 6.50
CA ILE A 150 11.39 -19.03 7.25
C ILE A 150 9.90 -19.33 7.23
N SER A 151 9.27 -19.29 8.41
CA SER A 151 7.82 -19.37 8.53
C SER A 151 7.17 -17.98 8.50
N ARG A 152 5.91 -17.90 8.04
CA ARG A 152 5.10 -16.68 8.12
C ARG A 152 5.05 -16.14 9.55
N LYS A 153 4.90 -17.01 10.53
CA LYS A 153 4.86 -16.63 11.95
C LYS A 153 6.14 -15.91 12.40
N GLU A 154 7.31 -16.39 11.99
CA GLU A 154 8.58 -15.73 12.32
C GLU A 154 8.69 -14.37 11.66
N PHE A 155 8.28 -14.26 10.40
CA PHE A 155 8.21 -12.99 9.68
C PHE A 155 7.22 -12.02 10.32
N GLU A 156 5.98 -12.44 10.59
CA GLU A 156 4.96 -11.60 11.23
C GLU A 156 5.41 -11.14 12.62
N LEU A 157 6.12 -11.95 13.36
CA LEU A 157 6.70 -11.57 14.66
C LEU A 157 7.80 -10.52 14.50
N SER A 158 8.66 -10.63 13.48
CA SER A 158 9.75 -9.67 13.26
C SER A 158 9.25 -8.27 12.89
N ILE A 159 8.08 -8.17 12.26
CA ILE A 159 7.48 -6.90 11.85
C ILE A 159 6.43 -6.36 12.84
N GLN A 160 6.27 -6.98 14.01
CA GLN A 160 5.21 -6.65 14.97
C GLN A 160 5.20 -5.15 15.38
N THR A 161 6.36 -4.55 15.59
CA THR A 161 6.48 -3.13 15.93
C THR A 161 5.93 -2.23 14.80
N HIS A 162 6.18 -2.59 13.56
CA HIS A 162 5.62 -1.87 12.41
C HIS A 162 4.09 -2.04 12.33
N ILE A 163 3.58 -3.24 12.61
CA ILE A 163 2.14 -3.50 12.64
C ILE A 163 1.44 -2.70 13.74
N GLU A 164 2.04 -2.59 14.92
CA GLU A 164 1.51 -1.75 16.01
C GLU A 164 1.48 -0.26 15.62
N LYS A 165 2.50 0.22 14.91
CA LYS A 165 2.52 1.58 14.38
C LYS A 165 1.43 1.82 13.34
N LEU A 166 1.19 0.87 12.42
CA LEU A 166 0.08 0.95 11.45
C LEU A 166 -1.26 1.04 12.18
N LYS A 167 -1.45 0.21 13.21
CA LYS A 167 -2.66 0.22 14.04
C LYS A 167 -2.86 1.58 14.73
N MET A 168 -1.84 2.11 15.36
CA MET A 168 -1.88 3.41 16.04
C MET A 168 -2.28 4.53 15.07
N LEU A 169 -1.63 4.62 13.89
CA LEU A 169 -1.95 5.64 12.89
C LEU A 169 -3.38 5.52 12.36
N MET A 170 -3.91 4.30 12.24
CA MET A 170 -5.29 4.05 11.84
C MET A 170 -6.27 4.51 12.93
N GLU A 171 -5.97 4.24 14.22
CA GLU A 171 -6.75 4.72 15.37
C GLU A 171 -6.74 6.26 15.45
N GLU A 172 -5.59 6.91 15.18
CA GLU A 172 -5.51 8.37 15.09
C GLU A 172 -6.37 8.97 13.97
N VAL A 173 -6.53 8.24 12.84
CA VAL A 173 -7.44 8.66 11.77
C VAL A 173 -8.90 8.56 12.20
N LEU A 174 -9.27 7.51 12.93
CA LEU A 174 -10.61 7.36 13.51
C LEU A 174 -10.91 8.50 14.48
N ASP A 175 -10.01 8.74 15.42
CA ASP A 175 -10.16 9.81 16.42
C ASP A 175 -10.23 11.20 15.76
N GLY A 176 -9.33 11.48 14.83
CA GLY A 176 -9.28 12.74 14.09
C GLY A 176 -10.48 12.99 13.17
N SER A 177 -11.18 11.93 12.77
CA SER A 177 -12.42 12.02 11.99
C SER A 177 -13.67 12.19 12.86
N GLY A 178 -13.58 11.90 14.15
CA GLY A 178 -14.73 11.83 15.06
C GLY A 178 -15.70 10.67 14.76
N LEU A 179 -15.28 9.72 13.93
CA LEU A 179 -16.09 8.59 13.49
C LEU A 179 -15.70 7.32 14.23
N LYS A 180 -16.71 6.48 14.50
CA LYS A 180 -16.49 5.13 15.01
C LYS A 180 -16.46 4.11 13.86
N PRO A 181 -15.85 2.92 14.04
CA PRO A 181 -15.77 1.90 12.99
C PRO A 181 -17.12 1.53 12.36
N GLU A 182 -18.20 1.55 13.14
CA GLU A 182 -19.56 1.25 12.62
C GLU A 182 -20.11 2.31 11.66
N ASN A 183 -19.62 3.56 11.74
CA ASN A 183 -20.02 4.67 10.88
C ASN A 183 -19.25 4.69 9.54
N ILE A 184 -18.30 3.76 9.33
CA ILE A 184 -17.48 3.69 8.13
C ILE A 184 -18.08 2.62 7.24
N SER A 185 -18.47 2.99 6.02
CA SER A 185 -19.14 2.08 5.08
C SER A 185 -18.19 1.02 4.55
N HIS A 186 -16.97 1.39 4.17
CA HIS A 186 -15.97 0.51 3.56
C HIS A 186 -14.54 0.86 3.99
N THR A 187 -13.66 -0.15 3.92
CA THR A 187 -12.20 0.03 3.95
C THR A 187 -11.63 -0.40 2.60
N LEU A 188 -10.92 0.50 1.94
CA LEU A 188 -10.24 0.28 0.67
C LEU A 188 -8.76 0.02 0.92
N LEU A 189 -8.22 -1.00 0.27
CA LEU A 189 -6.81 -1.33 0.34
C LEU A 189 -6.07 -0.83 -0.90
N VAL A 190 -4.91 -0.23 -0.69
CA VAL A 190 -4.00 0.25 -1.73
C VAL A 190 -2.58 -0.17 -1.37
N GLY A 191 -1.78 -0.46 -2.38
CA GLY A 191 -0.39 -0.85 -2.24
C GLY A 191 -0.16 -2.32 -1.94
N GLY A 192 0.90 -2.89 -2.53
CA GLY A 192 1.20 -4.32 -2.53
C GLY A 192 1.43 -4.92 -1.14
N SER A 193 1.90 -4.11 -0.18
CA SER A 193 2.16 -4.57 1.20
C SER A 193 0.87 -4.86 1.99
N THR A 194 -0.29 -4.41 1.52
CA THR A 194 -1.60 -4.79 2.10
C THR A 194 -1.96 -6.26 1.88
N ARG A 195 -1.23 -6.96 0.99
CA ARG A 195 -1.40 -8.42 0.76
C ARG A 195 -0.86 -9.28 1.90
N ILE A 196 -0.06 -8.73 2.80
CA ILE A 196 0.51 -9.44 3.95
C ILE A 196 -0.62 -9.78 4.93
N PRO A 197 -0.83 -11.06 5.31
CA PRO A 197 -2.00 -11.47 6.08
C PRO A 197 -2.20 -10.76 7.42
N ILE A 198 -1.11 -10.50 8.16
CA ILE A 198 -1.21 -9.78 9.44
C ILE A 198 -1.70 -8.34 9.25
N VAL A 199 -1.39 -7.67 8.14
CA VAL A 199 -1.87 -6.32 7.82
C VAL A 199 -3.39 -6.33 7.69
N THR A 200 -3.94 -7.22 6.84
CA THR A 200 -5.39 -7.36 6.67
C THR A 200 -6.08 -7.70 7.99
N LYS A 201 -5.51 -8.64 8.77
CA LYS A 201 -6.03 -9.02 10.08
C LYS A 201 -6.07 -7.83 11.06
N THR A 202 -5.03 -7.00 11.07
CA THR A 202 -4.98 -5.80 11.93
C THR A 202 -6.06 -4.80 11.53
N ILE A 203 -6.26 -4.58 10.23
CA ILE A 203 -7.34 -3.73 9.72
C ILE A 203 -8.71 -4.26 10.18
N GLU A 204 -8.96 -5.56 10.02
CA GLU A 204 -10.20 -6.20 10.46
C GLU A 204 -10.43 -6.05 11.97
N GLN A 205 -9.37 -6.14 12.77
CA GLN A 205 -9.46 -5.96 14.22
C GLN A 205 -9.86 -4.55 14.63
N VAL A 206 -9.31 -3.52 13.97
CA VAL A 206 -9.61 -2.11 14.27
C VAL A 206 -10.99 -1.73 13.71
N MET A 207 -11.25 -2.08 12.46
CA MET A 207 -12.47 -1.68 11.73
C MET A 207 -13.69 -2.55 12.08
N LYS A 208 -13.50 -3.68 12.77
CA LYS A 208 -14.55 -4.67 13.12
C LYS A 208 -15.29 -5.25 11.90
N LYS A 209 -14.73 -5.07 10.71
CA LYS A 209 -15.25 -5.58 9.44
C LYS A 209 -14.12 -5.79 8.44
N PRO A 210 -14.26 -6.73 7.49
CA PRO A 210 -13.24 -6.97 6.49
C PRO A 210 -13.16 -5.81 5.49
N PRO A 211 -11.96 -5.53 4.94
CA PRO A 211 -11.80 -4.59 3.84
C PRO A 211 -12.45 -5.12 2.55
N LEU A 212 -12.73 -4.23 1.60
CA LEU A 212 -13.20 -4.61 0.28
C LEU A 212 -12.14 -5.47 -0.45
N LYS A 213 -12.59 -6.59 -1.02
CA LYS A 213 -11.74 -7.55 -1.75
C LYS A 213 -12.02 -7.50 -3.26
N GLY A 214 -11.15 -8.13 -4.04
CA GLY A 214 -11.36 -8.33 -5.48
C GLY A 214 -10.89 -7.17 -6.35
N VAL A 215 -10.01 -6.32 -5.84
CA VAL A 215 -9.44 -5.17 -6.55
C VAL A 215 -7.93 -5.33 -6.68
N ASN A 216 -7.35 -4.84 -7.78
CA ASN A 216 -5.91 -4.76 -7.92
C ASN A 216 -5.38 -3.56 -7.12
N VAL A 217 -4.86 -3.85 -5.94
CA VAL A 217 -4.36 -2.83 -5.00
C VAL A 217 -3.11 -2.10 -5.52
N ASP A 218 -2.38 -2.68 -6.47
CA ASP A 218 -1.17 -2.10 -7.04
C ASP A 218 -1.48 -1.03 -8.10
N GLU A 219 -2.65 -1.11 -8.74
CA GLU A 219 -3.07 -0.23 -9.83
C GLU A 219 -4.14 0.79 -9.41
N ALA A 220 -4.71 0.64 -8.21
CA ALA A 220 -5.88 1.40 -7.78
C ALA A 220 -5.72 2.93 -7.90
N VAL A 221 -4.54 3.46 -7.55
CA VAL A 221 -4.26 4.90 -7.64
C VAL A 221 -4.15 5.35 -9.09
N ALA A 222 -3.38 4.65 -9.93
CA ALA A 222 -3.17 5.02 -11.31
C ALA A 222 -4.45 4.92 -12.14
N ALA A 223 -5.18 3.82 -11.98
CA ALA A 223 -6.48 3.61 -12.64
C ALA A 223 -7.52 4.65 -12.17
N GLY A 224 -7.53 4.96 -10.88
CA GLY A 224 -8.42 5.98 -10.32
C GLY A 224 -8.09 7.40 -10.79
N ALA A 225 -6.83 7.74 -10.94
CA ALA A 225 -6.40 9.01 -11.53
C ALA A 225 -6.88 9.12 -13.00
N ALA A 226 -6.82 8.04 -13.78
CA ALA A 226 -7.34 7.99 -15.14
C ALA A 226 -8.86 8.18 -15.18
N VAL A 227 -9.60 7.51 -14.28
CA VAL A 227 -11.06 7.70 -14.14
C VAL A 227 -11.38 9.15 -13.81
N TYR A 228 -10.68 9.74 -12.83
CA TYR A 228 -10.86 11.12 -12.44
C TYR A 228 -10.59 12.10 -13.59
N ALA A 229 -9.49 11.90 -14.33
CA ALA A 229 -9.17 12.71 -15.51
C ALA A 229 -10.29 12.65 -16.58
N GLY A 230 -10.86 11.47 -16.80
CA GLY A 230 -12.01 11.29 -17.68
C GLY A 230 -13.24 12.06 -17.23
N LEU A 231 -13.52 12.11 -15.93
CA LEU A 231 -14.63 12.89 -15.36
C LEU A 231 -14.40 14.41 -15.46
N GLN A 232 -13.16 14.88 -15.33
CA GLN A 232 -12.80 16.30 -15.41
C GLN A 232 -12.72 16.81 -16.86
N SER A 233 -12.39 15.97 -17.82
CA SER A 233 -12.34 16.34 -19.21
C SER A 233 -13.77 16.58 -19.74
N LYS A 234 -14.17 17.84 -19.88
CA LYS A 234 -15.44 18.23 -20.54
C LYS A 234 -15.43 17.94 -22.05
N LYS A 235 -14.36 17.44 -22.63
CA LYS A 235 -14.29 16.99 -24.02
C LYS A 235 -15.08 15.70 -24.11
N SER A 236 -16.06 15.64 -25.02
CA SER A 236 -16.74 14.41 -25.37
C SER A 236 -15.68 13.36 -25.71
N LEU A 237 -15.52 12.38 -24.84
CA LEU A 237 -14.66 11.22 -25.10
C LEU A 237 -15.12 10.60 -26.41
N ASN A 238 -14.19 10.37 -27.35
CA ASN A 238 -14.51 9.61 -28.55
C ASN A 238 -14.80 8.14 -28.17
N GLU A 239 -15.42 7.39 -29.07
CA GLU A 239 -15.83 6.00 -28.78
C GLU A 239 -14.66 5.10 -28.36
N ALA A 240 -13.45 5.32 -28.92
CA ALA A 240 -12.24 4.60 -28.53
C ALA A 240 -11.80 4.92 -27.08
N GLN A 241 -11.95 6.16 -26.65
CA GLN A 241 -11.66 6.59 -25.27
C GLN A 241 -12.71 6.05 -24.28
N LYS A 242 -13.99 6.03 -24.65
CA LYS A 242 -15.07 5.39 -23.88
C LYS A 242 -14.83 3.89 -23.76
N GLN A 243 -14.38 3.25 -24.82
CA GLN A 243 -14.07 1.83 -24.86
C GLN A 243 -12.80 1.49 -24.04
N ALA A 244 -11.78 2.35 -24.06
CA ALA A 244 -10.60 2.22 -23.20
C ALA A 244 -10.96 2.32 -21.70
N ILE A 245 -11.82 3.26 -21.32
CA ILE A 245 -12.36 3.38 -19.95
C ILE A 245 -13.23 2.16 -19.59
N SER A 246 -13.99 1.62 -20.53
CA SER A 246 -14.83 0.42 -20.30
C SER A 246 -14.01 -0.87 -20.27
N ASN A 247 -12.82 -0.89 -20.86
CA ASN A 247 -11.90 -2.04 -20.91
C ASN A 247 -10.87 -2.05 -19.76
N VAL A 248 -10.89 -1.05 -18.90
CA VAL A 248 -10.27 -1.11 -17.56
C VAL A 248 -11.20 -1.93 -16.64
N LYS A 249 -11.67 -3.05 -17.19
CA LYS A 249 -12.50 -4.06 -16.54
C LYS A 249 -11.63 -5.17 -15.97
#